data_7869f9bb9831c198a5b4c50f8dbb7ca4
#
_entry.id   7869f9bb9831c198a5b4c50f8dbb7ca4
#
_cell.length_a   1.000
_cell.length_b   1.000
_cell.length_c   1.000
_cell.angle_alpha   90.00
_cell.angle_beta   90.00
_cell.angle_gamma   90.00
#
_symmetry.space_group_name_H-M   'P 1'
#
loop_
_entity.id
_entity.type
_entity.pdbx_description
1 polymer ?
#
loop_
_entity_poly.entity_id
_entity_poly.type
_entity_poly.pdbx_seq_one_letter_code
_entity_poly.pdbx_strand_id
1 'polypeptide(L)'
;MRDQKYGAVVNIGSVAGQLGVSEGAIYGILKASVTHYTRCLATELKQHGVRVNCVAPGPMKTARFEATRIVDPEMMDSQKAPLVRYGEPGEIANAVAFLLSDQAKFINGQVLCVD
;
A
#
# COMPACT_ATOMS: atom_id res chain seq x y z
N MET A 1 3.97 -8.93 19.66
CA MET A 1 2.56 -8.76 19.29
C MET A 1 1.69 -9.94 19.74
N ARG A 2 2.01 -11.19 19.39
CA ARG A 2 1.16 -12.35 19.76
C ARG A 2 0.96 -12.48 21.29
N ASP A 3 2.03 -12.38 22.07
CA ASP A 3 1.99 -12.56 23.53
C ASP A 3 1.30 -11.39 24.23
N GLN A 4 1.45 -10.17 23.72
CA GLN A 4 0.77 -8.99 24.27
C GLN A 4 -0.69 -8.86 23.80
N LYS A 5 -1.15 -9.73 22.88
CA LYS A 5 -2.51 -9.76 22.29
C LYS A 5 -2.96 -8.42 21.70
N TYR A 6 -2.03 -7.69 21.14
CA TYR A 6 -2.24 -6.41 20.50
C TYR A 6 -1.14 -6.14 19.47
N GLY A 7 -1.51 -5.60 18.33
CA GLY A 7 -0.58 -5.16 17.32
C GLY A 7 -1.28 -4.75 16.01
N ALA A 8 -0.55 -3.99 15.23
CA ALA A 8 -0.97 -3.63 13.87
C ALA A 8 0.24 -3.70 12.94
N VAL A 9 0.06 -4.33 11.81
CA VAL A 9 1.07 -4.48 10.75
C VAL A 9 0.48 -3.90 9.46
N VAL A 10 1.27 -3.13 8.74
CA VAL A 10 0.92 -2.66 7.39
C VAL A 10 2.03 -3.06 6.43
N ASN A 11 1.67 -3.90 5.47
CA ASN A 11 2.54 -4.26 4.35
C ASN A 11 2.40 -3.24 3.21
N ILE A 12 3.47 -3.03 2.46
CA ILE A 12 3.44 -2.14 1.29
C ILE A 12 3.38 -2.98 0.02
N GLY A 13 2.21 -2.98 -0.59
CA GLY A 13 1.94 -3.61 -1.88
C GLY A 13 2.23 -2.69 -3.06
N SER A 14 1.36 -2.76 -4.05
CA SER A 14 1.31 -1.86 -5.22
C SER A 14 -0.02 -2.06 -5.93
N VAL A 15 -0.55 -1.05 -6.60
CA VAL A 15 -1.70 -1.20 -7.51
C VAL A 15 -1.38 -2.18 -8.64
N ALA A 16 -0.12 -2.33 -9.04
CA ALA A 16 0.31 -3.34 -10.01
C ALA A 16 0.07 -4.80 -9.55
N GLY A 17 -0.12 -5.03 -8.25
CA GLY A 17 -0.55 -6.32 -7.71
C GLY A 17 -2.07 -6.52 -7.72
N GLN A 18 -2.84 -5.49 -8.09
CA GLN A 18 -4.30 -5.50 -8.14
C GLN A 18 -4.82 -5.43 -9.59
N LEU A 19 -4.06 -4.79 -10.46
CA LEU A 19 -4.44 -4.50 -11.85
C LEU A 19 -3.45 -5.16 -12.81
N GLY A 20 -3.93 -5.55 -14.00
CA GLY A 20 -3.04 -5.98 -15.07
C GLY A 20 -2.20 -4.80 -15.58
N VAL A 21 -0.92 -5.03 -15.78
CA VAL A 21 0.02 -4.06 -16.34
C VAL A 21 0.70 -4.66 -17.58
N SER A 22 0.87 -3.86 -18.63
CA SER A 22 1.43 -4.33 -19.89
C SER A 22 2.90 -4.73 -19.81
N GLU A 23 3.65 -4.10 -18.94
CA GLU A 23 5.06 -4.38 -18.68
C GLU A 23 5.30 -4.54 -17.19
N GLY A 24 5.96 -5.61 -16.78
CA GLY A 24 6.26 -5.85 -15.38
C GLY A 24 5.40 -6.93 -14.71
N ALA A 25 5.05 -7.99 -15.45
CA ALA A 25 4.27 -9.12 -14.92
C ALA A 25 4.91 -9.73 -13.67
N ILE A 26 6.22 -9.89 -13.64
CA ILE A 26 6.96 -10.43 -12.47
C ILE A 26 6.79 -9.50 -11.27
N TYR A 27 6.92 -8.19 -11.45
CA TYR A 27 6.68 -7.22 -10.37
C TYR A 27 5.24 -7.30 -9.87
N GLY A 28 4.27 -7.38 -10.79
CA GLY A 28 2.85 -7.52 -10.44
C GLY A 28 2.58 -8.80 -9.64
N ILE A 29 3.14 -9.93 -10.04
CA ILE A 29 3.02 -11.22 -9.32
C ILE A 29 3.60 -11.08 -7.90
N LEU A 30 4.79 -10.51 -7.75
CA LEU A 30 5.40 -10.32 -6.43
C LEU A 30 4.57 -9.39 -5.55
N LYS A 31 4.00 -8.33 -6.10
CA LYS A 31 3.12 -7.43 -5.34
C LYS A 31 1.75 -8.04 -5.05
N ALA A 32 1.21 -8.88 -5.92
CA ALA A 32 0.01 -9.66 -5.66
C ALA A 32 0.24 -10.69 -4.53
N SER A 33 1.42 -11.30 -4.46
CA SER A 33 1.77 -12.22 -3.37
C SER A 33 1.80 -11.52 -2.01
N VAL A 34 2.30 -10.27 -1.92
CA VAL A 34 2.25 -9.45 -0.70
C VAL A 34 0.79 -9.21 -0.26
N THR A 35 -0.10 -8.94 -1.20
CA THR A 35 -1.53 -8.77 -0.93
C THR A 35 -2.15 -10.04 -0.35
N HIS A 36 -1.90 -11.19 -0.98
CA HIS A 36 -2.44 -12.46 -0.50
C HIS A 36 -1.85 -12.85 0.85
N TYR A 37 -0.54 -12.69 1.02
CA TYR A 37 0.15 -12.92 2.30
C TYR A 37 -0.45 -12.07 3.43
N THR A 38 -0.78 -10.82 3.17
CA THR A 38 -1.47 -9.94 4.12
C THR A 38 -2.78 -10.56 4.62
N ARG A 39 -3.59 -11.11 3.71
CA ARG A 39 -4.88 -11.75 4.05
C ARG A 39 -4.66 -13.03 4.87
N CYS A 40 -3.67 -13.84 4.51
CA CYS A 40 -3.31 -15.04 5.27
C CYS A 40 -2.90 -14.69 6.71
N LEU A 41 -1.97 -13.74 6.87
CA LEU A 41 -1.54 -13.29 8.19
C LEU A 41 -2.67 -12.68 9.00
N ALA A 42 -3.53 -11.88 8.38
CA ALA A 42 -4.69 -11.29 9.04
C ALA A 42 -5.63 -12.36 9.60
N THR A 43 -5.83 -13.45 8.86
CA THR A 43 -6.65 -14.57 9.30
C THR A 43 -5.98 -15.37 10.43
N GLU A 44 -4.69 -15.61 10.30
CA GLU A 44 -3.92 -16.37 11.30
C GLU A 44 -3.80 -15.61 12.62
N LEU A 45 -3.53 -14.30 12.57
CA LEU A 45 -3.19 -13.51 13.75
C LEU A 45 -4.39 -12.86 14.44
N LYS A 46 -5.57 -12.88 13.85
CA LYS A 46 -6.78 -12.24 14.44
C LYS A 46 -7.09 -12.71 15.85
N GLN A 47 -6.90 -14.01 16.13
CA GLN A 47 -7.11 -14.57 17.46
C GLN A 47 -6.12 -14.06 18.51
N HIS A 48 -5.02 -13.47 18.07
CA HIS A 48 -4.01 -12.85 18.93
C HIS A 48 -4.18 -11.32 19.05
N GLY A 49 -5.30 -10.77 18.55
CA GLY A 49 -5.55 -9.33 18.59
C GLY A 49 -4.61 -8.51 17.68
N VAL A 50 -3.99 -9.15 16.69
CA VAL A 50 -3.09 -8.48 15.74
C VAL A 50 -3.79 -8.28 14.41
N ARG A 51 -3.85 -7.03 13.95
CA ARG A 51 -4.36 -6.65 12.64
C ARG A 51 -3.24 -6.61 11.62
N VAL A 52 -3.53 -7.06 10.40
CA VAL A 52 -2.59 -7.00 9.28
C VAL A 52 -3.32 -6.47 8.06
N ASN A 53 -2.88 -5.34 7.54
CA ASN A 53 -3.45 -4.72 6.35
C ASN A 53 -2.33 -4.42 5.33
N CYS A 54 -2.72 -4.00 4.15
CA CYS A 54 -1.81 -3.61 3.09
C CYS A 54 -2.18 -2.23 2.54
N VAL A 55 -1.19 -1.39 2.29
CA VAL A 55 -1.33 -0.19 1.47
C VAL A 55 -0.73 -0.50 0.10
N ALA A 56 -1.48 -0.23 -0.95
CA ALA A 56 -1.08 -0.45 -2.35
C ALA A 56 -0.94 0.90 -3.07
N PRO A 57 0.27 1.48 -3.10
CA PRO A 57 0.51 2.75 -3.79
C PRO A 57 0.31 2.65 -5.31
N GLY A 58 -0.21 3.72 -5.89
CA GLY A 58 -0.09 4.02 -7.32
C GLY A 58 1.26 4.67 -7.65
N PRO A 59 1.35 5.40 -8.78
CA PRO A 59 2.56 6.12 -9.15
C PRO A 59 2.86 7.24 -8.16
N MET A 60 4.02 7.17 -7.49
CA MET A 60 4.45 8.11 -6.46
C MET A 60 5.74 8.82 -6.88
N LYS A 61 5.85 10.10 -6.56
CA LYS A 61 7.07 10.89 -6.78
C LYS A 61 8.18 10.42 -5.85
N THR A 62 9.03 9.55 -6.37
CA THR A 62 10.22 9.04 -5.67
C THR A 62 11.39 9.02 -6.64
N ALA A 63 12.60 9.15 -6.11
CA ALA A 63 13.81 9.08 -6.92
C ALA A 63 13.88 7.78 -7.74
N ARG A 64 13.43 6.65 -7.17
CA ARG A 64 13.35 5.38 -7.89
C ARG A 64 12.35 5.43 -9.05
N PHE A 65 11.17 6.00 -8.83
CA PHE A 65 10.15 6.12 -9.88
C PHE A 65 10.67 6.97 -11.05
N GLU A 66 11.28 8.11 -10.76
CA GLU A 66 11.86 9.00 -11.77
C GLU A 66 13.02 8.34 -12.53
N ALA A 67 13.84 7.51 -11.85
CA ALA A 67 14.96 6.82 -12.45
C ALA A 67 14.57 5.59 -13.30
N THR A 68 13.39 5.00 -13.07
CA THR A 68 13.01 3.71 -13.67
C THR A 68 11.78 3.76 -14.58
N ARG A 69 11.13 4.92 -14.70
CA ARG A 69 9.90 5.10 -15.49
C ARG A 69 10.00 6.29 -16.43
N ILE A 70 9.24 6.23 -17.50
CA ILE A 70 8.96 7.41 -18.32
C ILE A 70 7.95 8.26 -17.54
N VAL A 71 8.40 9.44 -17.12
CA VAL A 71 7.63 10.33 -16.26
C VAL A 71 6.90 11.36 -17.10
N ASP A 72 5.61 11.55 -16.87
CA ASP A 72 4.85 12.65 -17.44
C ASP A 72 5.15 13.95 -16.66
N PRO A 73 5.80 14.95 -17.29
CA PRO A 73 6.15 16.19 -16.61
C PRO A 73 4.95 16.95 -16.04
N GLU A 74 3.78 16.84 -16.68
CA GLU A 74 2.58 17.51 -16.21
C GLU A 74 2.04 16.90 -14.91
N MET A 75 2.23 15.59 -14.72
CA MET A 75 1.83 14.91 -13.48
C MET A 75 2.82 15.11 -12.32
N MET A 76 4.00 15.70 -12.59
CA MET A 76 4.97 16.04 -11.55
C MET A 76 4.63 17.34 -10.81
N ASP A 77 3.70 18.15 -11.30
CA ASP A 77 3.32 19.39 -10.67
C ASP A 77 2.50 19.16 -9.39
N SER A 78 3.11 19.43 -8.24
CA SER A 78 2.49 19.28 -6.92
C SER A 78 1.37 20.30 -6.63
N GLN A 79 1.23 21.34 -7.45
CA GLN A 79 0.16 22.31 -7.33
C GLN A 79 -1.15 21.86 -7.97
N LYS A 80 -1.10 20.84 -8.82
CA LYS A 80 -2.30 20.26 -9.42
C LYS A 80 -3.15 19.53 -8.37
N ALA A 81 -4.45 19.44 -8.66
CA ALA A 81 -5.37 18.65 -7.85
C ALA A 81 -4.86 17.20 -7.68
N PRO A 82 -5.03 16.60 -6.48
CA PRO A 82 -4.41 15.32 -6.16
C PRO A 82 -4.66 14.20 -7.18
N LEU A 83 -5.86 14.11 -7.73
CA LEU A 83 -6.24 13.00 -8.62
C LEU A 83 -5.75 13.15 -10.08
N VAL A 84 -5.06 14.25 -10.41
CA VAL A 84 -4.49 14.49 -11.75
C VAL A 84 -2.98 14.72 -11.70
N ARG A 85 -2.31 14.23 -10.68
CA ARG A 85 -0.86 14.24 -10.50
C ARG A 85 -0.36 12.94 -9.92
N TYR A 86 0.95 12.71 -9.96
CA TYR A 86 1.54 11.63 -9.16
C TYR A 86 1.40 11.93 -7.66
N GLY A 87 1.26 10.86 -6.89
CA GLY A 87 1.14 10.97 -5.44
C GLY A 87 2.45 11.41 -4.78
N GLU A 88 2.33 12.01 -3.61
CA GLU A 88 3.45 12.35 -2.74
C GLU A 88 3.67 11.24 -1.70
N PRO A 89 4.93 10.91 -1.34
CA PRO A 89 5.21 9.87 -0.33
C PRO A 89 4.47 10.08 1.00
N GLY A 90 4.25 11.34 1.40
CA GLY A 90 3.48 11.67 2.61
C GLY A 90 2.03 11.18 2.58
N GLU A 91 1.42 11.08 1.40
CA GLU A 91 0.04 10.58 1.25
C GLU A 91 -0.03 9.09 1.56
N ILE A 92 1.00 8.32 1.18
CA ILE A 92 1.13 6.91 1.60
C ILE A 92 1.38 6.80 3.11
N ALA A 93 2.25 7.64 3.66
CA ALA A 93 2.54 7.65 5.09
C ALA A 93 1.27 7.92 5.93
N ASN A 94 0.40 8.82 5.49
CA ASN A 94 -0.88 9.09 6.15
C ASN A 94 -1.80 7.86 6.16
N ALA A 95 -1.90 7.13 5.05
CA ALA A 95 -2.70 5.90 4.96
C ALA A 95 -2.14 4.80 5.88
N VAL A 96 -0.81 4.65 5.92
CA VAL A 96 -0.13 3.71 6.83
C VAL A 96 -0.41 4.09 8.29
N ALA A 97 -0.24 5.36 8.66
CA ALA A 97 -0.49 5.85 10.02
C ALA A 97 -1.93 5.59 10.46
N PHE A 98 -2.92 5.84 9.58
CA PHE A 98 -4.32 5.53 9.86
C PHE A 98 -4.52 4.03 10.13
N LEU A 99 -4.02 3.14 9.28
CA LEU A 99 -4.19 1.70 9.45
C LEU A 99 -3.47 1.15 10.69
N LEU A 100 -2.39 1.79 11.13
CA LEU A 100 -1.70 1.43 12.37
C LEU A 100 -2.41 1.93 13.63
N SER A 101 -3.27 2.96 13.51
CA SER A 101 -3.94 3.59 14.64
C SER A 101 -5.15 2.81 15.14
N ASP A 102 -5.64 3.18 16.33
CA ASP A 102 -6.87 2.63 16.91
C ASP A 102 -8.14 3.03 16.16
N GLN A 103 -8.08 4.06 15.30
CA GLN A 103 -9.18 4.41 14.41
C GLN A 103 -9.50 3.30 13.42
N ALA A 104 -8.51 2.47 13.08
CA ALA A 104 -8.64 1.32 12.18
C ALA A 104 -8.82 -0.02 12.94
N LYS A 105 -9.26 -0.01 14.20
CA LYS A 105 -9.35 -1.22 15.05
C LYS A 105 -10.25 -2.33 14.51
N PHE A 106 -11.18 -2.01 13.63
CA PHE A 106 -12.08 -2.99 12.99
C PHE A 106 -11.70 -3.29 11.53
N ILE A 107 -10.53 -2.81 11.08
CA ILE A 107 -10.00 -3.04 9.73
C ILE A 107 -8.90 -4.10 9.82
N ASN A 108 -9.11 -5.25 9.16
CA ASN A 108 -8.15 -6.34 9.14
C ASN A 108 -8.22 -7.10 7.80
N GLY A 109 -7.07 -7.48 7.26
CA GLY A 109 -6.97 -8.22 6.00
C GLY A 109 -7.28 -7.40 4.75
N GLN A 110 -7.32 -6.08 4.85
CA GLN A 110 -7.71 -5.20 3.75
C GLN A 110 -6.51 -4.69 2.96
N VAL A 111 -6.78 -4.38 1.70
CA VAL A 111 -5.83 -3.73 0.79
C VAL A 111 -6.39 -2.38 0.44
N LEU A 112 -5.73 -1.33 0.88
CA LEU A 112 -6.08 0.05 0.60
C LEU A 112 -5.22 0.55 -0.56
N CYS A 113 -5.84 0.73 -1.73
CA CYS A 113 -5.20 1.40 -2.84
C CYS A 113 -5.13 2.91 -2.57
N VAL A 114 -3.96 3.49 -2.79
CA VAL A 114 -3.71 4.92 -2.66
C VAL A 114 -3.10 5.40 -3.98
N ASP A 115 -3.99 5.81 -4.88
CA ASP A 115 -3.66 6.14 -6.28
C ASP A 115 -4.57 7.24 -6.84
#